data_8bd4901ffa8b9bd1dfdca7d26a6a152a
#
_entry.id   8bd4901ffa8b9bd1dfdca7d26a6a152a
#
_cell.length_a   1.000
_cell.length_b   1.000
_cell.length_c   1.000
_cell.angle_alpha   90.00
_cell.angle_beta   90.00
_cell.angle_gamma   90.00
#
_symmetry.space_group_name_H-M   'P 1'
#
loop_
_entity.id
_entity.type
_entity.pdbx_description
1 polymer ?
#
loop_
_entity_poly.entity_id
_entity_poly.type
_entity_poly.pdbx_seq_one_letter_code
_entity_poly.pdbx_strand_id
1 'polypeptide(L)'
;VTITKKQARQFILAYQGLLPPHQLRTKGEILDFVRRVGCIQYDPLDMVGSNPNLVLQSRVRGYQPALLEELLYTQRRLVEGWDKNAAIYAVEDWPYFSRYRTRTIMRHGREITELYEVLPQVTEELRERGPLS
;
A
#
# COMPACT_ATOMS: atom_id res chain seq x y z
N VAL A 1 30.72 -7.51 13.32
CA VAL A 1 30.16 -6.50 14.24
C VAL A 1 29.16 -7.20 15.14
N THR A 2 29.38 -7.18 16.45
CA THR A 2 28.46 -7.76 17.44
C THR A 2 27.59 -6.63 18.02
N ILE A 3 26.28 -6.81 18.03
CA ILE A 3 25.34 -5.85 18.60
C ILE A 3 24.53 -6.48 19.73
N THR A 4 24.18 -5.70 20.73
CA THR A 4 23.32 -6.14 21.83
C THR A 4 21.84 -6.21 21.40
N LYS A 5 21.02 -6.98 22.11
CA LYS A 5 19.56 -7.00 21.88
C LYS A 5 18.93 -5.60 21.97
N LYS A 6 19.42 -4.74 22.86
CA LYS A 6 18.94 -3.35 23.00
C LYS A 6 19.25 -2.55 21.72
N GLN A 7 20.46 -2.63 21.19
CA GLN A 7 20.85 -1.93 19.96
C GLN A 7 20.09 -2.46 18.76
N ALA A 8 19.91 -3.78 18.62
CA ALA A 8 19.12 -4.37 17.54
C ALA A 8 17.66 -3.88 17.59
N ARG A 9 17.04 -3.86 18.77
CA ARG A 9 15.67 -3.36 18.96
C ARG A 9 15.55 -1.87 18.60
N GLN A 10 16.48 -1.06 19.07
CA GLN A 10 16.53 0.37 18.75
C GLN A 10 16.68 0.61 17.24
N PHE A 11 17.56 -0.16 16.59
CA PHE A 11 17.76 -0.09 15.15
C PHE A 11 16.45 -0.40 14.38
N ILE A 12 15.77 -1.50 14.73
CA ILE A 12 14.51 -1.88 14.09
C ILE A 12 13.44 -0.80 14.29
N LEU A 13 13.28 -0.28 15.50
CA LEU A 13 12.32 0.78 15.79
C LEU A 13 12.65 2.07 15.02
N ALA A 14 13.94 2.45 14.95
CA ALA A 14 14.39 3.61 14.17
C ALA A 14 14.11 3.41 12.67
N TYR A 15 14.48 2.24 12.12
CA TYR A 15 14.25 1.90 10.72
C TYR A 15 12.76 1.94 10.35
N GLN A 16 11.91 1.45 11.24
CA GLN A 16 10.45 1.47 11.07
C GLN A 16 9.81 2.84 11.37
N GLY A 17 10.59 3.86 11.73
CA GLY A 17 10.09 5.19 12.03
C GLY A 17 9.23 5.27 13.31
N LEU A 18 9.43 4.35 14.26
CA LEU A 18 8.65 4.26 15.49
C LEU A 18 9.31 4.91 16.70
N LEU A 19 10.53 5.41 16.56
CA LEU A 19 11.17 6.19 17.63
C LEU A 19 10.69 7.64 17.59
N PRO A 20 10.27 8.22 18.74
CA PRO A 20 9.93 9.63 18.82
C PRO A 20 11.19 10.52 18.61
N PRO A 21 11.02 11.79 18.15
CA PRO A 21 9.77 12.36 17.72
C PRO A 21 9.32 11.82 16.35
N HIS A 22 8.00 11.80 16.09
CA HIS A 22 7.48 11.49 14.75
C HIS A 22 8.13 12.41 13.73
N GLN A 23 8.84 11.83 12.76
CA GLN A 23 9.70 12.57 11.85
C GLN A 23 9.02 12.95 10.55
N LEU A 24 8.04 12.14 10.10
CA LEU A 24 7.36 12.38 8.84
C LEU A 24 6.32 13.50 8.99
N ARG A 25 6.22 14.38 7.99
CA ARG A 25 5.32 15.55 7.99
C ARG A 25 4.61 15.78 6.68
N THR A 26 5.16 15.26 5.58
CA THR A 26 4.72 15.55 4.22
C THR A 26 4.35 14.27 3.46
N LYS A 27 3.57 14.43 2.41
CA LYS A 27 3.25 13.33 1.47
C LYS A 27 4.49 12.71 0.84
N GLY A 28 5.49 13.54 0.51
CA GLY A 28 6.77 13.05 -0.02
C GLY A 28 7.48 12.12 0.96
N GLU A 29 7.54 12.50 2.24
CA GLU A 29 8.14 11.67 3.29
C GLU A 29 7.34 10.38 3.56
N ILE A 30 6.01 10.41 3.42
CA ILE A 30 5.17 9.21 3.47
C ILE A 30 5.54 8.26 2.31
N LEU A 31 5.65 8.77 1.10
CA LEU A 31 6.05 8.01 -0.07
C LEU A 31 7.43 7.38 0.11
N ASP A 32 8.40 8.16 0.59
CA ASP A 32 9.76 7.67 0.85
C ASP A 32 9.80 6.62 1.97
N PHE A 33 8.93 6.76 2.97
CA PHE A 33 8.76 5.73 3.99
C PHE A 33 8.25 4.41 3.38
N VAL A 34 7.20 4.47 2.54
CA VAL A 34 6.66 3.27 1.86
C VAL A 34 7.73 2.61 1.00
N ARG A 35 8.47 3.39 0.20
CA ARG A 35 9.60 2.90 -0.61
C ARG A 35 10.66 2.18 0.23
N ARG A 36 10.99 2.76 1.38
CA ARG A 36 12.01 2.20 2.28
C ARG A 36 11.59 0.88 2.91
N VAL A 37 10.33 0.77 3.35
CA VAL A 37 9.81 -0.44 4.01
C VAL A 37 9.26 -1.47 3.03
N GLY A 38 9.05 -1.07 1.77
CA GLY A 38 8.55 -1.90 0.68
C GLY A 38 7.03 -1.85 0.54
N CYS A 39 6.30 -2.01 1.63
CA CYS A 39 4.84 -1.91 1.59
C CYS A 39 4.25 -1.62 2.98
N ILE A 40 3.00 -1.20 2.99
CA ILE A 40 2.14 -1.20 4.17
C ILE A 40 1.06 -2.26 3.94
N GLN A 41 0.94 -3.22 4.85
CA GLN A 41 -0.13 -4.21 4.76
C GLN A 41 -1.50 -3.53 4.85
N TYR A 42 -2.39 -3.90 3.95
CA TYR A 42 -3.78 -3.51 4.00
C TYR A 42 -4.58 -4.63 4.64
N ASP A 43 -5.18 -4.36 5.79
CA ASP A 43 -6.11 -5.28 6.45
C ASP A 43 -7.52 -4.70 6.30
N PRO A 44 -8.46 -5.43 5.68
CA PRO A 44 -9.83 -4.97 5.53
C PRO A 44 -10.62 -4.91 6.84
N LEU A 45 -10.11 -5.54 7.92
CA LEU A 45 -10.74 -5.46 9.24
C LEU A 45 -10.47 -4.08 9.85
N ASP A 46 -11.51 -3.30 9.97
CA ASP A 46 -11.49 -1.91 10.47
C ASP A 46 -12.21 -1.81 11.82
N MET A 47 -11.70 -2.50 12.83
CA MET A 47 -12.30 -2.49 14.18
C MET A 47 -11.99 -1.21 14.96
N VAL A 48 -10.85 -0.58 14.70
CA VAL A 48 -10.35 0.60 15.42
C VAL A 48 -9.74 1.66 14.48
N GLY A 49 -9.89 1.48 13.19
CA GLY A 49 -9.30 2.28 12.11
C GLY A 49 -8.54 1.42 11.11
N SER A 50 -8.53 1.84 9.84
CA SER A 50 -7.86 1.08 8.79
C SER A 50 -6.36 0.94 9.08
N ASN A 51 -5.83 -0.27 8.91
CA ASN A 51 -4.44 -0.58 9.22
C ASN A 51 -3.42 0.40 8.57
N PRO A 52 -3.54 0.76 7.28
CA PRO A 52 -2.63 1.74 6.68
C PRO A 52 -2.66 3.10 7.38
N ASN A 53 -3.84 3.57 7.76
CA ASN A 53 -3.99 4.83 8.49
C ASN A 53 -3.34 4.75 9.88
N LEU A 54 -3.51 3.66 10.62
CA LEU A 54 -2.88 3.45 11.93
C LEU A 54 -1.35 3.39 11.82
N VAL A 55 -0.83 2.73 10.78
CA VAL A 55 0.60 2.67 10.48
C VAL A 55 1.17 4.07 10.25
N LEU A 56 0.49 4.91 9.47
CA LEU A 56 0.94 6.26 9.17
C LEU A 56 0.72 7.21 10.35
N GLN A 57 -0.39 7.09 11.07
CA GLN A 57 -0.66 7.88 12.27
C GLN A 57 0.44 7.73 13.33
N SER A 58 1.01 6.53 13.47
CA SER A 58 2.12 6.27 14.41
C SER A 58 3.46 6.86 13.98
N ARG A 59 3.59 7.43 12.78
CA ARG A 59 4.84 7.89 12.16
C ARG A 59 4.82 9.33 11.68
N VAL A 60 3.65 9.82 11.33
CA VAL A 60 3.44 11.13 10.69
C VAL A 60 2.85 12.09 11.71
N ARG A 61 3.53 13.21 11.91
CA ARG A 61 3.04 14.25 12.80
C ARG A 61 1.82 14.95 12.21
N GLY A 62 0.71 14.93 12.94
CA GLY A 62 -0.54 15.56 12.47
C GLY A 62 -1.16 14.81 11.28
N TYR A 63 -0.99 13.49 11.22
CA TYR A 63 -1.52 12.66 10.15
C TYR A 63 -3.03 12.87 9.93
N GLN A 64 -3.39 12.98 8.67
CA GLN A 64 -4.78 13.00 8.19
C GLN A 64 -4.94 11.94 7.10
N PRO A 65 -6.01 11.13 7.10
CA PRO A 65 -6.26 10.10 6.08
C PRO A 65 -6.18 10.61 4.64
N ALA A 66 -6.62 11.85 4.41
CA ALA A 66 -6.55 12.51 3.12
C ALA A 66 -5.13 12.54 2.51
N LEU A 67 -4.07 12.50 3.32
CA LEU A 67 -2.69 12.43 2.81
C LEU A 67 -2.42 11.11 2.08
N LEU A 68 -2.94 10.00 2.60
CA LEU A 68 -2.83 8.69 1.96
C LEU A 68 -3.74 8.60 0.73
N GLU A 69 -4.98 9.07 0.84
CA GLU A 69 -5.95 9.09 -0.26
C GLU A 69 -5.43 9.89 -1.46
N GLU A 70 -4.82 11.05 -1.22
CA GLU A 70 -4.20 11.82 -2.30
C GLU A 70 -3.06 11.07 -2.99
N LEU A 71 -2.20 10.35 -2.23
CA LEU A 71 -1.12 9.55 -2.80
C LEU A 71 -1.65 8.36 -3.61
N LEU A 72 -2.75 7.74 -3.18
CA LEU A 72 -3.38 6.61 -3.86
C LEU A 72 -4.17 7.05 -5.10
N TYR A 73 -5.11 7.97 -4.94
CA TYR A 73 -6.15 8.19 -5.93
C TYR A 73 -5.94 9.46 -6.77
N THR A 74 -5.35 10.52 -6.22
CA THR A 74 -5.11 11.77 -6.95
C THR A 74 -3.75 11.78 -7.62
N GLN A 75 -2.68 11.59 -6.84
CA GLN A 75 -1.31 11.61 -7.36
C GLN A 75 -0.89 10.26 -7.96
N ARG A 76 -1.56 9.17 -7.59
CA ARG A 76 -1.31 7.79 -8.05
C ARG A 76 0.16 7.38 -7.91
N ARG A 77 0.78 7.80 -6.79
CA ARG A 77 2.16 7.45 -6.45
C ARG A 77 2.24 6.16 -5.64
N LEU A 78 1.15 5.81 -4.99
CA LEU A 78 0.93 4.53 -4.31
C LEU A 78 -0.18 3.76 -5.01
N VAL A 79 -0.17 2.45 -4.84
CA VAL A 79 -1.16 1.55 -5.41
C VAL A 79 -1.51 0.47 -4.39
N GLU A 80 -2.78 0.09 -4.37
CA GLU A 80 -3.26 -1.09 -3.66
C GLU A 80 -3.08 -2.32 -4.55
N GLY A 81 -2.55 -3.37 -3.98
CA GLY A 81 -2.30 -4.60 -4.71
C GLY A 81 -1.99 -5.77 -3.80
N TRP A 82 -1.55 -6.87 -4.39
CA TRP A 82 -1.19 -8.09 -3.68
C TRP A 82 0.31 -8.29 -3.68
N ASP A 83 0.88 -8.39 -2.47
CA ASP A 83 2.17 -8.99 -2.17
C ASP A 83 1.92 -10.35 -1.50
N LYS A 84 2.35 -10.58 -0.29
CA LYS A 84 1.95 -11.75 0.51
C LYS A 84 0.47 -11.70 0.89
N ASN A 85 -0.02 -10.51 1.21
CA ASN A 85 -1.40 -10.15 1.51
C ASN A 85 -1.76 -8.89 0.72
N ALA A 86 -2.99 -8.38 0.85
CA ALA A 86 -3.32 -7.05 0.35
C ALA A 86 -2.37 -6.01 0.97
N ALA A 87 -1.84 -5.11 0.17
CA ALA A 87 -0.81 -4.17 0.56
C ALA A 87 -0.89 -2.88 -0.26
N ILE A 88 -0.38 -1.79 0.32
CA ILE A 88 -0.12 -0.53 -0.36
C ILE A 88 1.38 -0.42 -0.58
N TYR A 89 1.82 -0.20 -1.82
CA TYR A 89 3.21 -0.05 -2.20
C TYR A 89 3.40 1.04 -3.26
N ALA A 90 4.63 1.43 -3.53
CA ALA A 90 4.94 2.46 -4.51
C ALA A 90 4.58 1.98 -5.93
N VAL A 91 3.98 2.85 -6.75
CA VAL A 91 3.52 2.49 -8.10
C VAL A 91 4.66 2.00 -8.99
N GLU A 92 5.87 2.48 -8.81
CA GLU A 92 7.07 2.03 -9.51
C GLU A 92 7.42 0.56 -9.25
N ASP A 93 6.93 -0.03 -8.15
CA ASP A 93 7.13 -1.44 -7.82
C ASP A 93 6.09 -2.35 -8.51
N TRP A 94 5.03 -1.78 -9.08
CA TRP A 94 3.96 -2.50 -9.77
C TRP A 94 4.45 -3.58 -10.77
N PRO A 95 5.48 -3.34 -11.60
CA PRO A 95 5.99 -4.36 -12.52
C PRO A 95 6.52 -5.61 -11.83
N TYR A 96 7.14 -5.47 -10.66
CA TYR A 96 7.72 -6.60 -9.91
C TYR A 96 6.67 -7.59 -9.41
N PHE A 97 5.43 -7.13 -9.20
CA PHE A 97 4.30 -7.97 -8.78
C PHE A 97 3.51 -8.60 -9.94
N SER A 98 3.99 -8.47 -11.19
CA SER A 98 3.34 -9.06 -12.38
C SER A 98 3.13 -10.57 -12.26
N ARG A 99 4.10 -11.29 -11.69
CA ARG A 99 4.00 -12.74 -11.46
C ARG A 99 2.83 -13.12 -10.56
N TYR A 100 2.57 -12.34 -9.52
CA TYR A 100 1.42 -12.55 -8.63
C TYR A 100 0.11 -12.35 -9.37
N ARG A 101 -0.01 -11.28 -10.15
CA ARG A 101 -1.21 -11.00 -10.95
C ARG A 101 -1.47 -12.09 -11.97
N THR A 102 -0.45 -12.52 -12.71
CA THR A 102 -0.56 -13.62 -13.67
C THR A 102 -0.99 -14.92 -12.99
N ARG A 103 -0.40 -15.26 -11.84
CA ARG A 103 -0.78 -16.46 -11.09
C ARG A 103 -2.23 -16.41 -10.61
N THR A 104 -2.69 -15.26 -10.15
CA THR A 104 -4.08 -15.05 -9.70
C THR A 104 -5.05 -15.23 -10.88
N ILE A 105 -4.75 -14.64 -12.04
CA ILE A 105 -5.54 -14.80 -13.26
C ILE A 105 -5.59 -16.29 -13.68
N MET A 106 -4.45 -16.98 -13.67
CA MET A 106 -4.41 -18.41 -14.03
C MET A 106 -5.20 -19.29 -13.06
N ARG A 107 -5.21 -18.95 -11.77
CA ARG A 107 -5.91 -19.71 -10.73
C ARG A 107 -7.41 -19.50 -10.74
N HIS A 108 -7.85 -18.27 -10.94
CA HIS A 108 -9.26 -17.88 -10.85
C HIS A 108 -9.92 -17.59 -12.20
N GLY A 109 -9.14 -17.50 -13.28
CA GLY A 109 -9.67 -17.16 -14.59
C GLY A 109 -10.72 -18.14 -15.15
N ARG A 110 -10.73 -19.40 -14.67
CA ARG A 110 -11.77 -20.38 -15.03
C ARG A 110 -13.07 -20.19 -14.24
N GLU A 111 -12.99 -19.56 -13.06
CA GLU A 111 -14.14 -19.31 -12.18
C GLU A 111 -14.88 -18.03 -12.57
N ILE A 112 -14.25 -17.20 -13.42
CA ILE A 112 -14.73 -15.85 -13.78
C ILE A 112 -15.33 -15.85 -15.21
N THR A 113 -15.63 -17.01 -15.78
CA THR A 113 -16.10 -17.10 -17.18
C THR A 113 -17.35 -16.24 -17.46
N GLU A 114 -18.24 -16.15 -16.47
CA GLU A 114 -19.45 -15.32 -16.55
C GLU A 114 -19.17 -13.81 -16.58
N LEU A 115 -18.01 -13.38 -16.07
CA LEU A 115 -17.62 -11.98 -16.05
C LEU A 115 -16.98 -11.51 -17.36
N TYR A 116 -16.59 -12.42 -18.26
CA TYR A 116 -15.98 -12.05 -19.54
C TYR A 116 -16.91 -11.22 -20.43
N GLU A 117 -18.22 -11.41 -20.30
CA GLU A 117 -19.21 -10.65 -21.06
C GLU A 117 -19.30 -9.18 -20.62
N VAL A 118 -19.04 -8.89 -19.33
CA VAL A 118 -19.08 -7.52 -18.78
C VAL A 118 -17.71 -6.81 -18.77
N LEU A 119 -16.61 -7.55 -18.94
CA LEU A 119 -15.27 -6.97 -18.94
C LEU A 119 -15.05 -5.86 -19.97
N PRO A 120 -15.54 -5.96 -21.24
CA PRO A 120 -15.39 -4.89 -22.21
C PRO A 120 -16.05 -3.59 -21.75
N GLN A 121 -17.27 -3.68 -21.19
CA GLN A 121 -18.02 -2.53 -20.69
C GLN A 121 -17.31 -1.88 -19.50
N VAL A 122 -16.88 -2.68 -18.53
CA VAL A 122 -16.12 -2.19 -17.37
C VAL A 122 -14.80 -1.52 -17.81
N THR A 123 -14.14 -2.11 -18.80
CA THR A 123 -12.88 -1.57 -19.32
C THR A 123 -13.09 -0.21 -19.97
N GLU A 124 -14.16 -0.05 -20.75
CA GLU A 124 -14.49 1.22 -21.40
C GLU A 124 -14.87 2.29 -20.39
N GLU A 125 -15.73 1.96 -19.42
CA GLU A 125 -16.09 2.88 -18.33
C GLU A 125 -14.86 3.37 -17.57
N LEU A 126 -13.94 2.46 -17.25
CA LEU A 126 -12.68 2.82 -16.58
C LEU A 126 -11.76 3.71 -17.42
N ARG A 127 -11.77 3.55 -18.77
CA ARG A 127 -11.01 4.40 -19.67
C ARG A 127 -11.59 5.80 -19.77
N GLU A 128 -12.91 5.90 -19.87
CA GLU A 128 -13.61 7.18 -20.06
C GLU A 128 -13.68 7.98 -18.74
N ARG A 129 -13.99 7.33 -17.64
CA ARG A 129 -14.31 7.97 -16.35
C ARG A 129 -13.18 7.90 -15.33
N GLY A 130 -12.14 7.08 -15.57
CA GLY A 130 -11.10 6.82 -14.60
C GLY A 130 -11.52 5.82 -13.52
N PRO A 131 -10.85 5.80 -12.37
CA PRO A 131 -11.20 4.89 -11.26
C PRO A 131 -12.64 5.10 -10.81
N LEU A 132 -13.38 4.01 -10.69
CA LEU A 132 -14.77 3.97 -10.23
C LEU A 132 -14.82 3.39 -8.81
N SER A 133 -15.63 3.97 -7.96
CA SER A 133 -15.96 3.48 -6.61
C SER A 133 -17.43 3.12 -6.52
#